data_523b39f9cc15361d8862473591ffc5e4
#
_entry.id   523b39f9cc15361d8862473591ffc5e4
#
_cell.length_a   1.000
_cell.length_b   1.000
_cell.length_c   1.000
_cell.angle_alpha   90.00
_cell.angle_beta   90.00
_cell.angle_gamma   90.00
#
_symmetry.space_group_name_H-M   'P 1'
#
loop_
_entity.id
_entity.type
_entity.pdbx_description
1 polymer ?
#
loop_
_entity_poly.entity_id
_entity_poly.type
_entity_poly.pdbx_seq_one_letter_code
_entity_poly.pdbx_strand_id
1 'polypeptide(L)'
;LAEVADGSNAFAKVLADAERPMIIVGSGALARDDGAAVLDLARKAAESTGMIAAEWNGFNVLQRAASRVGGLDLGFLPGEGGRDVAGIVAGAGKGEIDLLWLLGADEIDMATLGKAFVVYQGHHGDAGAHRADVILPGAAYTEKDATWVNTEGRVQHGRRAAYPPGDAREDW
;
A
#
# COMPACT_ATOMS: atom_id res chain seq x y z
N LEU A 1 5.78 -17.68 15.54
CA LEU A 1 6.27 -17.51 14.17
C LEU A 1 7.79 -17.74 14.09
N ALA A 2 8.58 -17.22 15.02
CA ALA A 2 10.02 -17.44 15.08
C ALA A 2 10.37 -18.94 15.12
N GLU A 3 9.74 -19.70 15.99
CA GLU A 3 9.94 -21.15 16.10
C GLU A 3 9.57 -21.93 14.82
N VAL A 4 8.62 -21.41 14.04
CA VAL A 4 8.31 -21.99 12.72
C VAL A 4 9.41 -21.65 11.72
N ALA A 5 9.90 -20.41 11.76
CA ALA A 5 10.93 -19.94 10.84
C ALA A 5 12.29 -20.63 11.07
N ASP A 6 12.65 -20.94 12.33
CA ASP A 6 13.89 -21.64 12.70
C ASP A 6 13.76 -23.18 12.72
N GLY A 7 12.54 -23.70 12.50
CA GLY A 7 12.26 -25.14 12.45
C GLY A 7 12.12 -25.82 13.81
N SER A 8 12.18 -25.12 14.92
CA SER A 8 12.07 -25.69 16.28
C SER A 8 10.64 -26.08 16.66
N ASN A 9 9.62 -25.51 15.97
CA ASN A 9 8.23 -25.88 16.16
C ASN A 9 7.85 -27.10 15.30
N ALA A 10 7.14 -28.05 15.89
CA ALA A 10 6.70 -29.26 15.17
C ALA A 10 5.88 -28.97 13.90
N PHE A 11 5.17 -27.84 13.85
CA PHE A 11 4.40 -27.41 12.68
C PHE A 11 5.28 -27.05 11.48
N ALA A 12 6.54 -26.65 11.70
CA ALA A 12 7.47 -26.38 10.62
C ALA A 12 7.68 -27.61 9.73
N LYS A 13 7.73 -28.83 10.34
CA LYS A 13 7.82 -30.08 9.60
C LYS A 13 6.56 -30.35 8.77
N VAL A 14 5.37 -30.06 9.29
CA VAL A 14 4.11 -30.21 8.57
C VAL A 14 4.10 -29.32 7.31
N LEU A 15 4.60 -28.10 7.43
CA LEU A 15 4.72 -27.17 6.30
C LEU A 15 5.74 -27.65 5.27
N ALA A 16 6.90 -28.14 5.72
CA ALA A 16 7.96 -28.63 4.84
C ALA A 16 7.57 -29.92 4.08
N ASP A 17 6.74 -30.77 4.70
CA ASP A 17 6.24 -32.01 4.09
C ASP A 17 5.04 -31.76 3.15
N ALA A 18 4.44 -30.56 3.16
CA ALA A 18 3.30 -30.23 2.32
C ALA A 18 3.73 -29.99 0.86
N GLU A 19 2.94 -30.46 -0.09
CA GLU A 19 3.21 -30.32 -1.53
C GLU A 19 3.20 -28.85 -1.98
N ARG A 20 2.26 -28.04 -1.46
CA ARG A 20 2.09 -26.62 -1.78
C ARG A 20 1.77 -25.81 -0.53
N PRO A 21 2.73 -25.66 0.39
CA PRO A 21 2.49 -24.89 1.60
C PRO A 21 2.28 -23.40 1.28
N MET A 22 1.46 -22.72 2.08
CA MET A 22 1.16 -21.30 1.89
C MET A 22 1.10 -20.57 3.22
N ILE A 23 1.57 -19.32 3.22
CA ILE A 23 1.36 -18.34 4.28
C ILE A 23 0.67 -17.11 3.70
N ILE A 24 -0.35 -16.64 4.39
CA ILE A 24 -1.07 -15.39 4.06
C ILE A 24 -0.91 -14.44 5.23
N VAL A 25 -0.20 -13.34 5.00
CA VAL A 25 0.06 -12.31 6.02
C VAL A 25 -0.97 -11.20 5.87
N GLY A 26 -1.82 -11.03 6.88
CA GLY A 26 -2.78 -9.93 6.93
C GLY A 26 -2.11 -8.60 7.26
N SER A 27 -2.57 -7.50 6.66
CA SER A 27 -2.03 -6.15 6.88
C SER A 27 -2.13 -5.70 8.35
N GLY A 28 -3.09 -6.21 9.13
CA GLY A 28 -3.17 -5.93 10.57
C GLY A 28 -1.95 -6.41 11.36
N ALA A 29 -1.34 -7.53 10.95
CA ALA A 29 -0.10 -8.02 11.55
C ALA A 29 1.10 -7.11 11.23
N LEU A 30 1.07 -6.43 10.08
CA LEU A 30 2.14 -5.54 9.62
C LEU A 30 1.97 -4.09 10.10
N ALA A 31 0.79 -3.72 10.58
CA ALA A 31 0.52 -2.39 11.13
C ALA A 31 0.98 -2.21 12.59
N ARG A 32 1.51 -3.27 13.21
CA ARG A 32 2.07 -3.26 14.57
C ARG A 32 3.46 -2.59 14.56
N ASP A 33 3.92 -2.14 15.71
CA ASP A 33 5.28 -1.60 15.88
C ASP A 33 6.37 -2.59 15.48
N ASP A 34 6.13 -3.89 15.67
CA ASP A 34 7.01 -4.99 15.28
C ASP A 34 6.68 -5.58 13.88
N GLY A 35 5.83 -4.92 13.08
CA GLY A 35 5.34 -5.41 11.80
C GLY A 35 6.45 -5.78 10.80
N ALA A 36 7.54 -5.04 10.78
CA ALA A 36 8.70 -5.36 9.93
C ALA A 36 9.35 -6.69 10.35
N ALA A 37 9.48 -6.95 11.66
CA ALA A 37 10.01 -8.21 12.17
C ALA A 37 9.05 -9.38 11.88
N VAL A 38 7.73 -9.15 11.97
CA VAL A 38 6.72 -10.15 11.60
C VAL A 38 6.83 -10.53 10.13
N LEU A 39 6.99 -9.55 9.24
CA LEU A 39 7.15 -9.79 7.80
C LEU A 39 8.44 -10.56 7.50
N ASP A 40 9.56 -10.19 8.11
CA ASP A 40 10.85 -10.88 7.95
C ASP A 40 10.78 -12.33 8.42
N LEU A 41 10.17 -12.60 9.58
CA LEU A 41 9.96 -13.95 10.08
C LEU A 41 9.03 -14.77 9.18
N ALA A 42 7.98 -14.16 8.65
CA ALA A 42 7.07 -14.82 7.72
C ALA A 42 7.79 -15.19 6.41
N ARG A 43 8.63 -14.29 5.89
CA ARG A 43 9.48 -14.55 4.73
C ARG A 43 10.45 -15.71 4.99
N LYS A 44 11.17 -15.69 6.11
CA LYS A 44 12.09 -16.76 6.52
C LYS A 44 11.39 -18.12 6.63
N ALA A 45 10.20 -18.14 7.25
CA ALA A 45 9.39 -19.36 7.31
C ALA A 45 8.99 -19.84 5.91
N ALA A 46 8.60 -18.94 5.02
CA ALA A 46 8.23 -19.28 3.65
C ALA A 46 9.41 -19.86 2.86
N GLU A 47 10.59 -19.28 3.00
CA GLU A 47 11.83 -19.77 2.36
C GLU A 47 12.24 -21.13 2.91
N SER A 48 12.23 -21.33 4.24
CA SER A 48 12.66 -22.57 4.88
C SER A 48 11.71 -23.76 4.67
N THR A 49 10.44 -23.51 4.34
CA THR A 49 9.42 -24.55 4.17
C THR A 49 8.96 -24.75 2.72
N GLY A 50 9.68 -24.17 1.73
CA GLY A 50 9.40 -24.36 0.31
C GLY A 50 8.16 -23.64 -0.21
N MET A 51 7.67 -22.61 0.47
CA MET A 51 6.55 -21.80 -0.01
C MET A 51 6.94 -20.89 -1.18
N ILE A 52 8.24 -20.62 -1.35
CA ILE A 52 8.79 -19.84 -2.46
C ILE A 52 9.67 -20.77 -3.29
N ALA A 53 9.16 -21.17 -4.45
CA ALA A 53 9.82 -22.05 -5.39
C ALA A 53 9.57 -21.58 -6.84
N ALA A 54 10.28 -22.14 -7.81
CA ALA A 54 10.17 -21.75 -9.22
C ALA A 54 8.73 -21.85 -9.77
N GLU A 55 8.01 -22.93 -9.40
CA GLU A 55 6.67 -23.21 -9.89
C GLU A 55 5.56 -22.94 -8.84
N TRP A 56 5.93 -22.42 -7.67
CA TRP A 56 5.00 -22.15 -6.60
C TRP A 56 5.39 -20.94 -5.77
N ASN A 57 4.52 -19.94 -5.69
CA ASN A 57 4.63 -18.85 -4.75
C ASN A 57 3.47 -18.90 -3.74
N GLY A 58 3.76 -19.48 -2.58
CA GLY A 58 2.83 -19.55 -1.45
C GLY A 58 3.02 -18.43 -0.43
N PHE A 59 3.86 -17.42 -0.69
CA PHE A 59 4.03 -16.28 0.20
C PHE A 59 3.19 -15.09 -0.28
N ASN A 60 2.16 -14.74 0.48
CA ASN A 60 1.21 -13.70 0.12
C ASN A 60 1.01 -12.69 1.25
N VAL A 61 0.95 -11.41 0.89
CA VAL A 61 0.62 -10.31 1.79
C VAL A 61 -0.68 -9.65 1.32
N LEU A 62 -1.72 -9.67 2.15
CA LEU A 62 -2.98 -9.01 1.83
C LEU A 62 -2.84 -7.50 1.97
N GLN A 63 -2.94 -6.79 0.87
CA GLN A 63 -2.87 -5.35 0.83
C GLN A 63 -4.24 -4.71 1.13
N ARG A 64 -4.24 -3.59 1.87
CA ARG A 64 -5.46 -2.84 2.19
C ARG A 64 -5.92 -1.93 1.06
N ALA A 65 -5.00 -1.49 0.22
CA ALA A 65 -5.28 -0.61 -0.92
C ALA A 65 -5.14 -1.39 -2.22
N ALA A 66 -6.10 -1.20 -3.12
CA ALA A 66 -6.06 -1.76 -4.46
C ALA A 66 -4.79 -1.27 -5.19
N SER A 67 -4.16 -2.17 -5.93
CA SER A 67 -2.93 -1.89 -6.68
C SER A 67 -1.72 -1.41 -5.88
N ARG A 68 -1.67 -1.66 -4.57
CA ARG A 68 -0.47 -1.40 -3.76
C ARG A 68 0.75 -2.13 -4.35
N VAL A 69 0.58 -3.35 -4.82
CA VAL A 69 1.65 -4.13 -5.47
C VAL A 69 2.13 -3.42 -6.72
N GLY A 70 1.24 -2.86 -7.54
CA GLY A 70 1.64 -2.07 -8.72
C GLY A 70 2.51 -0.85 -8.37
N GLY A 71 2.19 -0.15 -7.28
CA GLY A 71 3.03 0.94 -6.78
C GLY A 71 4.43 0.46 -6.38
N LEU A 72 4.50 -0.69 -5.67
CA LEU A 72 5.78 -1.29 -5.27
C LEU A 72 6.59 -1.76 -6.48
N ASP A 73 5.96 -2.39 -7.47
CA ASP A 73 6.59 -2.85 -8.71
C ASP A 73 7.17 -1.70 -9.54
N LEU A 74 6.50 -0.55 -9.50
CA LEU A 74 6.99 0.68 -10.14
C LEU A 74 8.04 1.44 -9.31
N GLY A 75 8.40 0.93 -8.13
CA GLY A 75 9.35 1.59 -7.24
C GLY A 75 8.80 2.87 -6.61
N PHE A 76 7.48 3.00 -6.45
CA PHE A 76 6.84 4.15 -5.80
C PHE A 76 7.09 4.10 -4.28
N LEU A 77 8.32 4.39 -3.94
CA LEU A 77 8.88 4.42 -2.58
C LEU A 77 9.74 5.68 -2.43
N PRO A 78 9.97 6.15 -1.20
CA PRO A 78 10.91 7.25 -0.97
C PRO A 78 12.28 6.93 -1.58
N GLY A 79 12.74 7.79 -2.50
CA GLY A 79 14.10 7.73 -3.03
C GLY A 79 15.14 8.28 -2.04
N GLU A 80 16.40 8.35 -2.48
CA GLU A 80 17.48 8.95 -1.68
C GLU A 80 17.13 10.40 -1.31
N GLY A 81 17.19 10.71 -0.02
CA GLY A 81 16.78 12.02 0.52
C GLY A 81 15.26 12.25 0.56
N GLY A 82 14.45 11.31 0.06
CA GLY A 82 13.00 11.36 0.13
C GLY A 82 12.46 11.05 1.53
N ARG A 83 11.19 11.40 1.75
CA ARG A 83 10.50 11.14 3.02
C ARG A 83 9.35 10.15 2.78
N ASP A 84 9.14 9.26 3.72
CA ASP A 84 7.92 8.47 3.80
C ASP A 84 6.73 9.34 4.28
N VAL A 85 5.52 8.77 4.31
CA VAL A 85 4.31 9.50 4.72
C VAL A 85 4.46 10.11 6.11
N ALA A 86 5.04 9.39 7.08
CA ALA A 86 5.25 9.90 8.44
C ALA A 86 6.21 11.10 8.44
N GLY A 87 7.32 11.00 7.70
CA GLY A 87 8.29 12.08 7.53
C GLY A 87 7.72 13.30 6.79
N ILE A 88 6.84 13.08 5.80
CA ILE A 88 6.13 14.17 5.08
C ILE A 88 5.20 14.90 6.05
N VAL A 89 4.35 14.18 6.78
CA VAL A 89 3.40 14.76 7.73
C VAL A 89 4.13 15.53 8.84
N ALA A 90 5.17 14.92 9.42
CA ALA A 90 5.98 15.58 10.44
C ALA A 90 6.69 16.82 9.91
N GLY A 91 7.20 16.80 8.67
CA GLY A 91 7.83 17.93 8.01
C GLY A 91 6.86 19.08 7.73
N ALA A 92 5.65 18.76 7.28
CA ALA A 92 4.58 19.74 7.08
C ALA A 92 4.22 20.44 8.39
N GLY A 93 4.05 19.68 9.47
CA GLY A 93 3.77 20.22 10.80
C GLY A 93 4.86 21.15 11.34
N LYS A 94 6.12 20.92 10.97
CA LYS A 94 7.27 21.77 11.34
C LYS A 94 7.49 22.96 10.40
N GLY A 95 6.75 23.07 9.31
CA GLY A 95 6.93 24.11 8.29
C GLY A 95 8.16 23.87 7.39
N GLU A 96 8.59 22.64 7.25
CA GLU A 96 9.67 22.22 6.34
C GLU A 96 9.14 21.85 4.94
N ILE A 97 7.82 21.79 4.77
CA ILE A 97 7.11 21.51 3.53
C ILE A 97 6.13 22.63 3.28
N ASP A 98 6.32 23.34 2.19
CA ASP A 98 5.48 24.47 1.79
C ASP A 98 4.23 24.04 1.05
N LEU A 99 4.33 22.96 0.24
CA LEU A 99 3.22 22.45 -0.56
C LEU A 99 3.10 20.93 -0.39
N LEU A 100 1.87 20.45 -0.17
CA LEU A 100 1.52 19.08 -0.11
C LEU A 100 0.44 18.76 -1.13
N TRP A 101 0.70 17.80 -2.01
CA TRP A 101 -0.28 17.29 -2.97
C TRP A 101 -0.81 15.93 -2.50
N LEU A 102 -2.11 15.87 -2.21
CA LEU A 102 -2.82 14.66 -1.83
C LEU A 102 -3.50 14.06 -3.06
N LEU A 103 -2.88 13.06 -3.66
CA LEU A 103 -3.41 12.38 -4.84
C LEU A 103 -4.18 11.13 -4.43
N GLY A 104 -5.50 11.27 -4.38
CA GLY A 104 -6.42 10.19 -4.00
C GLY A 104 -6.14 9.62 -2.60
N ALA A 105 -5.56 10.41 -1.71
CA ALA A 105 -5.12 9.98 -0.39
C ALA A 105 -5.43 11.06 0.65
N ASP A 106 -6.20 10.71 1.67
CA ASP A 106 -6.55 11.59 2.79
C ASP A 106 -6.61 10.84 4.14
N GLU A 107 -6.03 9.65 4.20
CA GLU A 107 -5.97 8.78 5.37
C GLU A 107 -4.86 9.20 6.36
N ILE A 108 -4.69 10.52 6.53
CA ILE A 108 -3.73 11.14 7.46
C ILE A 108 -4.45 12.15 8.36
N ASP A 109 -3.85 12.48 9.49
CA ASP A 109 -4.40 13.54 10.35
C ASP A 109 -4.14 14.93 9.73
N MET A 110 -5.14 15.49 9.09
CA MET A 110 -5.10 16.80 8.44
C MET A 110 -4.78 17.95 9.40
N ALA A 111 -5.05 17.81 10.69
CA ALA A 111 -4.74 18.82 11.69
C ALA A 111 -3.22 18.97 11.93
N THR A 112 -2.44 17.98 11.56
CA THR A 112 -0.99 17.96 11.76
C THR A 112 -0.20 18.64 10.64
N LEU A 113 -0.83 19.03 9.54
CA LEU A 113 -0.17 19.57 8.33
C LEU A 113 0.31 21.04 8.49
N GLY A 114 0.06 21.66 9.62
CA GLY A 114 0.51 23.02 9.89
C GLY A 114 -0.02 24.04 8.88
N LYS A 115 0.89 24.83 8.32
CA LYS A 115 0.57 25.90 7.35
C LYS A 115 0.90 25.51 5.90
N ALA A 116 1.20 24.24 5.62
CA ALA A 116 1.47 23.78 4.27
C ALA A 116 0.28 24.07 3.36
N PHE A 117 0.57 24.56 2.15
CA PHE A 117 -0.45 24.73 1.11
C PHE A 117 -0.85 23.34 0.59
N VAL A 118 -2.14 23.01 0.68
CA VAL A 118 -2.64 21.67 0.36
C VAL A 118 -3.45 21.70 -0.94
N VAL A 119 -3.00 20.90 -1.91
CA VAL A 119 -3.76 20.54 -3.11
C VAL A 119 -4.35 19.16 -2.90
N TYR A 120 -5.65 19.02 -2.99
CA TYR A 120 -6.34 17.74 -2.95
C TYR A 120 -6.87 17.38 -4.33
N GLN A 121 -6.41 16.25 -4.87
CA GLN A 121 -6.94 15.65 -6.09
C GLN A 121 -7.60 14.33 -5.73
N GLY A 122 -8.91 14.28 -5.82
CA GLY A 122 -9.68 13.12 -5.39
C GLY A 122 -11.13 13.19 -5.82
N HIS A 123 -11.85 12.11 -5.56
CA HIS A 123 -13.24 11.93 -6.04
C HIS A 123 -14.27 11.95 -4.91
N HIS A 124 -13.86 12.21 -3.67
CA HIS A 124 -14.74 12.37 -2.50
C HIS A 124 -14.46 13.65 -1.75
N GLY A 125 -15.50 14.22 -1.15
CA GLY A 125 -15.42 15.45 -0.35
C GLY A 125 -15.06 15.17 1.12
N ASP A 126 -14.09 14.31 1.38
CA ASP A 126 -13.69 13.87 2.71
C ASP A 126 -12.64 14.81 3.37
N ALA A 127 -11.89 14.32 4.33
CA ALA A 127 -10.97 15.10 5.15
C ALA A 127 -9.94 15.89 4.31
N GLY A 128 -9.42 15.30 3.24
CA GLY A 128 -8.49 15.96 2.33
C GLY A 128 -9.09 17.18 1.64
N ALA A 129 -10.32 17.05 1.13
CA ALA A 129 -11.03 18.16 0.49
C ALA A 129 -11.34 19.30 1.48
N HIS A 130 -11.74 18.98 2.71
CA HIS A 130 -12.01 19.98 3.74
C HIS A 130 -10.77 20.76 4.19
N ARG A 131 -9.58 20.14 4.12
CA ARG A 131 -8.33 20.80 4.47
C ARG A 131 -7.70 21.56 3.30
N ALA A 132 -8.04 21.20 2.07
CA ALA A 132 -7.36 21.72 0.89
C ALA A 132 -7.55 23.22 0.66
N ASP A 133 -6.49 23.85 0.20
CA ASP A 133 -6.51 25.22 -0.32
C ASP A 133 -6.97 25.22 -1.80
N VAL A 134 -6.72 24.12 -2.52
CA VAL A 134 -7.19 23.86 -3.89
C VAL A 134 -7.70 22.45 -4.00
N ILE A 135 -8.87 22.27 -4.64
CA ILE A 135 -9.46 20.99 -4.94
C ILE A 135 -9.45 20.79 -6.46
N LEU A 136 -8.87 19.66 -6.91
CA LEU A 136 -8.95 19.20 -8.27
C LEU A 136 -9.86 17.95 -8.29
N PRO A 137 -11.08 18.04 -8.86
CA PRO A 137 -12.00 16.92 -8.83
C PRO A 137 -11.50 15.78 -9.73
N GLY A 138 -11.20 14.63 -9.11
CA GLY A 138 -10.72 13.42 -9.77
C GLY A 138 -11.85 12.47 -10.13
N ALA A 139 -11.57 11.55 -11.04
CA ALA A 139 -12.49 10.49 -11.44
C ALA A 139 -12.46 9.31 -10.46
N ALA A 140 -13.60 8.72 -10.15
CA ALA A 140 -13.68 7.47 -9.41
C ALA A 140 -13.12 6.30 -10.23
N TYR A 141 -12.86 5.16 -9.57
CA TYR A 141 -12.27 3.99 -10.24
C TYR A 141 -13.15 3.43 -11.39
N THR A 142 -14.44 3.65 -11.35
CA THR A 142 -15.39 3.27 -12.41
C THR A 142 -15.47 4.28 -13.57
N GLU A 143 -14.87 5.45 -13.40
CA GLU A 143 -14.97 6.60 -14.30
C GLU A 143 -13.67 6.85 -15.07
N LYS A 144 -12.70 5.95 -14.96
CA LYS A 144 -11.41 6.04 -15.65
C LYS A 144 -10.92 4.67 -16.11
N ASP A 145 -10.09 4.67 -17.15
CA ASP A 145 -9.27 3.52 -17.49
C ASP A 145 -8.08 3.47 -16.54
N ALA A 146 -7.78 2.30 -15.98
CA ALA A 146 -6.68 2.16 -15.02
C ALA A 146 -6.07 0.75 -15.05
N THR A 147 -4.80 0.68 -14.70
CA THR A 147 -4.09 -0.59 -14.53
C THR A 147 -3.98 -0.91 -13.04
N TRP A 148 -4.33 -2.12 -12.68
CA TRP A 148 -4.35 -2.63 -11.33
C TRP A 148 -3.44 -3.84 -11.22
N VAL A 149 -2.71 -3.97 -10.14
CA VAL A 149 -1.89 -5.15 -9.86
C VAL A 149 -2.36 -5.74 -8.53
N ASN A 150 -2.85 -6.99 -8.57
CA ASN A 150 -3.35 -7.66 -7.38
C ASN A 150 -2.22 -8.19 -6.48
N THR A 151 -2.58 -8.81 -5.36
CA THR A 151 -1.63 -9.39 -4.39
C THR A 151 -0.68 -10.43 -5.01
N GLU A 152 -1.11 -11.13 -6.05
CA GLU A 152 -0.30 -12.13 -6.76
C GLU A 152 0.65 -11.53 -7.81
N GLY A 153 0.63 -10.20 -8.00
CA GLY A 153 1.40 -9.54 -9.06
C GLY A 153 0.74 -9.59 -10.44
N ARG A 154 -0.55 -9.99 -10.52
CA ARG A 154 -1.26 -10.02 -11.80
C ARG A 154 -1.68 -8.62 -12.22
N VAL A 155 -1.21 -8.21 -13.37
CA VAL A 155 -1.63 -6.96 -14.01
C VAL A 155 -3.00 -7.12 -14.64
N GLN A 156 -3.92 -6.23 -14.29
CA GLN A 156 -5.30 -6.21 -14.76
C GLN A 156 -5.65 -4.81 -15.25
N HIS A 157 -6.27 -4.71 -16.40
CA HIS A 157 -6.70 -3.45 -16.97
C HIS A 157 -8.21 -3.25 -16.76
N GLY A 158 -8.57 -2.25 -15.95
CA GLY A 158 -9.95 -1.81 -15.77
C GLY A 158 -10.35 -0.80 -16.83
N ARG A 159 -11.49 -1.05 -17.47
CA ARG A 159 -12.09 -0.15 -18.44
C ARG A 159 -13.08 0.78 -17.76
N ARG A 160 -13.11 2.01 -18.20
CA ARG A 160 -14.12 2.99 -17.76
C ARG A 160 -15.52 2.48 -18.03
N ALA A 161 -16.37 2.47 -17.00
CA ALA A 161 -17.77 2.06 -17.09
C ALA A 161 -18.71 3.26 -17.27
N ALA A 162 -18.36 4.43 -16.74
CA ALA A 162 -19.15 5.65 -16.84
C ALA A 162 -18.22 6.86 -17.03
N TYR A 163 -18.76 7.96 -17.49
CA TYR A 163 -18.00 9.22 -17.55
C TYR A 163 -18.02 9.91 -16.18
N PRO A 164 -16.91 10.56 -15.78
CA PRO A 164 -16.90 11.34 -14.56
C PRO A 164 -17.90 12.50 -14.61
N PRO A 165 -18.56 12.84 -13.49
CA PRO A 165 -19.55 13.90 -13.45
C PRO A 165 -18.90 15.28 -13.40
N GLY A 166 -19.60 16.30 -13.93
CA GLY A 166 -19.20 17.70 -13.82
C GLY A 166 -17.80 17.98 -14.37
N ASP A 167 -16.97 18.62 -13.54
CA ASP A 167 -15.60 18.99 -13.89
C ASP A 167 -14.57 17.92 -13.53
N ALA A 168 -14.97 16.74 -13.04
CA ALA A 168 -14.05 15.68 -12.68
C ALA A 168 -13.25 15.20 -13.90
N ARG A 169 -11.95 14.93 -13.67
CA ARG A 169 -11.00 14.49 -14.69
C ARG A 169 -10.30 13.21 -14.24
N GLU A 170 -9.78 12.46 -15.20
CA GLU A 170 -8.83 11.39 -14.89
C GLU A 170 -7.57 11.97 -14.23
N ASP A 171 -6.87 11.19 -13.40
CA ASP A 171 -5.83 11.70 -12.49
C ASP A 171 -4.59 12.24 -13.22
N TRP A 172 -4.40 11.82 -14.45
CA TRP A 172 -3.31 12.28 -15.31
C TRP A 172 -3.73 13.53 -16.11
#